data_cc18efa489727d6224c2df5458f49094
#
_entry.id   cc18efa489727d6224c2df5458f49094
#
_cell.length_a   1.000
_cell.length_b   1.000
_cell.length_c   1.000
_cell.angle_alpha   90.00
_cell.angle_beta   90.00
_cell.angle_gamma   90.00
#
_symmetry.space_group_name_H-M   'P 1'
#
loop_
_entity.id
_entity.type
_entity.pdbx_description
1 polymer ?
#
loop_
_entity_poly.entity_id
_entity_poly.type
_entity_poly.pdbx_seq_one_letter_code
_entity_poly.pdbx_strand_id
1 'polypeptide(L)'
;MIELIFFIFGLVFGSFFNVCIYRIPREENIAFPPSHCANCGRELKAYELIPVISWVVLRGRCRSCKEKISCIYPLVELITAFTFLITYMNLGISINTFKYIILFSTLIISTFIDIKTKEVYFSISLVGFIFGIIFIVIDVFNGKPIKEGIISILIPLIIVGIIYLIAKRFDGFGGGDLEVYLFIALYLTPKLIGLTIFFSIVLGGIFSIILLCMGKRKVQIPFVPFISLGAMIAILWGSNILNVYLSLFL
;
A
#
# COMPACT_ATOMS: atom_id res chain seq x y z
N MET A 1 -21.47 14.82 1.47
CA MET A 1 -21.13 14.89 2.92
C MET A 1 -20.32 13.67 3.39
N ILE A 2 -20.74 12.45 3.05
CA ILE A 2 -20.02 11.22 3.42
C ILE A 2 -18.63 11.14 2.73
N GLU A 3 -18.49 11.57 1.49
CA GLU A 3 -17.23 11.67 0.76
C GLU A 3 -16.18 12.51 1.52
N LEU A 4 -16.60 13.64 2.06
CA LEU A 4 -15.72 14.48 2.86
C LEU A 4 -15.28 13.78 4.15
N ILE A 5 -16.15 12.97 4.74
CA ILE A 5 -15.80 12.16 5.92
C ILE A 5 -14.69 11.17 5.56
N PHE A 6 -14.84 10.39 4.48
CA PHE A 6 -13.80 9.45 4.04
C PHE A 6 -12.49 10.15 3.71
N PHE A 7 -12.54 11.31 3.08
CA PHE A 7 -11.35 12.12 2.79
C PHE A 7 -10.64 12.57 4.07
N ILE A 8 -11.40 13.14 5.04
CA ILE A 8 -10.83 13.58 6.33
C ILE A 8 -10.26 12.41 7.12
N PHE A 9 -10.97 11.28 7.18
CA PHE A 9 -10.45 10.05 7.79
C PHE A 9 -9.13 9.62 7.13
N GLY A 10 -9.08 9.63 5.81
CA GLY A 10 -7.85 9.31 5.08
C GLY A 10 -6.70 10.25 5.41
N LEU A 11 -6.94 11.56 5.59
CA LEU A 11 -5.92 12.51 6.04
C LEU A 11 -5.39 12.15 7.43
N VAL A 12 -6.29 11.87 8.38
CA VAL A 12 -5.93 11.54 9.77
C VAL A 12 -5.13 10.23 9.83
N PHE A 13 -5.62 9.18 9.14
CA PHE A 13 -4.89 7.91 9.06
C PHE A 13 -3.55 8.07 8.33
N GLY A 14 -3.48 8.87 7.28
CA GLY A 14 -2.23 9.18 6.58
C GLY A 14 -1.18 9.82 7.47
N SER A 15 -1.60 10.71 8.39
CA SER A 15 -0.71 11.29 9.39
C SER A 15 -0.17 10.22 10.35
N PHE A 16 -1.01 9.29 10.78
CA PHE A 16 -0.57 8.13 11.57
C PHE A 16 0.35 7.19 10.77
N PHE A 17 0.08 6.97 9.47
CA PHE A 17 0.94 6.15 8.62
C PHE A 17 2.35 6.73 8.50
N ASN A 18 2.49 8.04 8.50
CA ASN A 18 3.82 8.67 8.55
C ASN A 18 4.61 8.26 9.80
N VAL A 19 3.95 8.10 10.96
CA VAL A 19 4.59 7.60 12.17
C VAL A 19 5.05 6.15 11.98
N CYS A 20 4.19 5.29 11.41
CA CYS A 20 4.54 3.91 11.10
C CYS A 20 5.73 3.82 10.13
N ILE A 21 5.69 4.59 9.02
CA ILE A 21 6.74 4.64 8.00
C ILE A 21 8.09 5.12 8.56
N TYR A 22 8.06 5.96 9.58
CA TYR A 22 9.27 6.45 10.22
C TYR A 22 9.81 5.50 11.28
N ARG A 23 8.94 4.96 12.14
CA ARG A 23 9.32 4.22 13.37
C ARG A 23 9.55 2.73 13.14
N ILE A 24 8.72 2.07 12.31
CA ILE A 24 8.85 0.62 12.09
C ILE A 24 10.25 0.23 11.60
N PRO A 25 10.83 0.89 10.58
CA PRO A 25 12.18 0.55 10.12
C PRO A 25 13.30 0.83 11.14
N ARG A 26 12.99 1.58 12.21
CA ARG A 26 13.93 1.91 13.30
C ARG A 26 13.70 1.08 14.54
N GLU A 27 12.72 0.16 14.49
CA GLU A 27 12.30 -0.66 15.65
C GLU A 27 11.85 0.21 16.84
N GLU A 28 11.39 1.45 16.56
CA GLU A 28 10.92 2.38 17.58
C GLU A 28 9.44 2.09 17.92
N ASN A 29 9.06 2.36 19.18
CA ASN A 29 7.69 2.20 19.62
C ASN A 29 6.77 3.19 18.89
N ILE A 30 5.66 2.68 18.27
CA ILE A 30 4.73 3.47 17.50
C ILE A 30 3.92 4.44 18.37
N ALA A 31 3.65 4.07 19.64
CA ALA A 31 2.81 4.85 20.54
C ALA A 31 3.60 5.91 21.32
N PHE A 32 4.85 5.61 21.71
CA PHE A 32 5.68 6.47 22.56
C PHE A 32 7.09 6.62 21.97
N PRO A 33 7.75 7.78 22.16
CA PRO A 33 7.19 9.05 22.69
C PRO A 33 6.18 9.73 21.73
N PRO A 34 5.51 10.82 22.16
CA PRO A 34 4.66 11.62 21.26
C PRO A 34 5.43 12.11 20.03
N SER A 35 4.70 12.55 18.99
CA SER A 35 5.30 13.11 17.78
C SER A 35 6.18 14.32 18.12
N HIS A 36 7.41 14.31 17.67
CA HIS A 36 8.41 15.34 17.99
C HIS A 36 9.24 15.71 16.75
N CYS A 37 9.89 16.84 16.79
CA CYS A 37 10.82 17.24 15.75
C CYS A 37 12.10 16.39 15.82
N ALA A 38 12.45 15.71 14.72
CA ALA A 38 13.64 14.84 14.68
C ALA A 38 14.97 15.59 14.95
N ASN A 39 15.01 16.92 14.72
CA ASN A 39 16.23 17.71 14.90
C ASN A 39 16.37 18.31 16.30
N CYS A 40 15.30 18.96 16.83
CA CYS A 40 15.38 19.65 18.13
C CYS A 40 14.68 18.92 19.28
N GLY A 41 14.09 17.75 19.04
CA GLY A 41 13.42 16.93 20.04
C GLY A 41 12.12 17.52 20.63
N ARG A 42 11.71 18.74 20.21
CA ARG A 42 10.49 19.38 20.75
C ARG A 42 9.25 18.59 20.35
N GLU A 43 8.39 18.30 21.29
CA GLU A 43 7.08 17.70 21.04
C GLU A 43 6.18 18.62 20.19
N LEU A 44 5.46 18.01 19.25
CA LEU A 44 4.52 18.70 18.38
C LEU A 44 3.17 18.88 19.12
N LYS A 45 2.59 20.07 19.02
CA LYS A 45 1.27 20.34 19.55
C LYS A 45 0.19 19.82 18.61
N ALA A 46 -1.02 19.53 19.12
CA ALA A 46 -2.12 18.95 18.34
C ALA A 46 -2.43 19.73 17.04
N TYR A 47 -2.38 21.06 17.05
CA TYR A 47 -2.62 21.87 15.84
C TYR A 47 -1.48 21.77 14.81
N GLU A 48 -0.26 21.35 15.23
CA GLU A 48 0.87 21.09 14.33
C GLU A 48 0.80 19.69 13.69
N LEU A 49 -0.14 18.87 14.13
CA LEU A 49 -0.43 17.54 13.60
C LEU A 49 -1.66 17.52 12.67
N ILE A 50 -2.30 18.67 12.42
CA ILE A 50 -3.39 18.76 11.44
C ILE A 50 -2.83 18.43 10.06
N PRO A 51 -3.29 17.33 9.43
CA PRO A 51 -2.67 16.82 8.20
C PRO A 51 -2.71 17.87 7.09
N VAL A 52 -1.64 17.94 6.31
CA VAL A 52 -1.41 18.86 5.19
C VAL A 52 -1.42 20.34 5.61
N ILE A 53 -2.46 20.77 6.34
CA ILE A 53 -2.65 22.17 6.72
C ILE A 53 -1.49 22.70 7.56
N SER A 54 -1.07 21.93 8.57
CA SER A 54 0.05 22.31 9.43
C SER A 54 1.34 22.50 8.64
N TRP A 55 1.62 21.59 7.70
CA TRP A 55 2.80 21.65 6.85
C TRP A 55 2.79 22.90 5.95
N VAL A 56 1.64 23.21 5.33
CA VAL A 56 1.47 24.40 4.47
C VAL A 56 1.63 25.69 5.28
N VAL A 57 0.96 25.80 6.44
CA VAL A 57 1.02 26.99 7.32
C VAL A 57 2.43 27.23 7.84
N LEU A 58 3.16 26.15 8.18
CA LEU A 58 4.55 26.20 8.63
C LEU A 58 5.55 26.29 7.47
N ARG A 59 5.09 26.32 6.22
CA ARG A 59 5.91 26.36 5.00
C ARG A 59 6.96 25.24 4.97
N GLY A 60 6.57 24.03 5.40
CA GLY A 60 7.44 22.86 5.45
C GLY A 60 8.62 22.99 6.41
N ARG A 61 8.49 23.74 7.52
CA ARG A 61 9.57 23.95 8.49
C ARG A 61 9.09 23.76 9.93
N CYS A 62 9.98 23.26 10.78
CA CYS A 62 9.73 23.20 12.20
C CYS A 62 9.48 24.61 12.76
N ARG A 63 8.47 24.74 13.62
CA ARG A 63 8.14 26.02 14.24
C ARG A 63 9.25 26.59 15.12
N SER A 64 10.00 25.71 15.80
CA SER A 64 11.06 26.07 16.75
C SER A 64 12.40 26.26 16.04
N CYS A 65 12.99 25.19 15.51
CA CYS A 65 14.35 25.22 14.97
C CYS A 65 14.41 25.55 13.47
N LYS A 66 13.27 25.75 12.79
CA LYS A 66 13.14 26.07 11.36
C LYS A 66 13.71 25.02 10.40
N GLU A 67 14.09 23.84 10.91
CA GLU A 67 14.56 22.71 10.09
C GLU A 67 13.47 22.28 9.10
N LYS A 68 13.86 21.84 7.91
CA LYS A 68 12.97 21.46 6.83
C LYS A 68 12.23 20.15 7.17
N ILE A 69 10.92 20.15 6.98
CA ILE A 69 10.07 18.96 7.09
C ILE A 69 9.84 18.42 5.67
N SER A 70 10.15 17.14 5.46
CA SER A 70 10.01 16.49 4.15
C SER A 70 8.59 16.61 3.59
N CYS A 71 8.48 16.84 2.28
CA CYS A 71 7.20 16.85 1.56
C CYS A 71 6.55 15.45 1.47
N ILE A 72 7.26 14.38 1.85
CA ILE A 72 6.70 13.03 1.93
C ILE A 72 5.56 12.97 2.95
N TYR A 73 5.63 13.74 4.05
CA TYR A 73 4.57 13.77 5.07
C TYR A 73 3.21 14.17 4.49
N PRO A 74 3.02 15.36 3.92
CA PRO A 74 1.75 15.74 3.32
C PRO A 74 1.41 14.88 2.09
N LEU A 75 2.38 14.32 1.37
CA LEU A 75 2.14 13.43 0.25
C LEU A 75 1.47 12.13 0.69
N VAL A 76 1.96 11.47 1.75
CA VAL A 76 1.34 10.25 2.32
C VAL A 76 -0.08 10.56 2.79
N GLU A 77 -0.28 11.70 3.46
CA GLU A 77 -1.60 12.13 3.95
C GLU A 77 -2.59 12.29 2.79
N LEU A 78 -2.20 12.96 1.71
CA LEU A 78 -3.03 13.15 0.53
C LEU A 78 -3.30 11.85 -0.23
N ILE A 79 -2.27 11.01 -0.44
CA ILE A 79 -2.44 9.71 -1.10
C ILE A 79 -3.44 8.86 -0.32
N THR A 80 -3.33 8.82 1.00
CA THR A 80 -4.24 8.05 1.85
C THR A 80 -5.67 8.62 1.76
N ALA A 81 -5.81 9.95 1.81
CA ALA A 81 -7.10 10.62 1.71
C ALA A 81 -7.81 10.35 0.38
N PHE A 82 -7.08 10.47 -0.73
CA PHE A 82 -7.63 10.17 -2.05
C PHE A 82 -7.92 8.68 -2.24
N THR A 83 -7.10 7.78 -1.71
CA THR A 83 -7.34 6.35 -1.77
C THR A 83 -8.62 5.97 -1.03
N PHE A 84 -8.86 6.51 0.17
CA PHE A 84 -10.08 6.27 0.94
C PHE A 84 -11.31 6.84 0.22
N LEU A 85 -11.21 8.07 -0.28
CA LEU A 85 -12.28 8.72 -1.04
C LEU A 85 -12.65 7.92 -2.30
N ILE A 86 -11.67 7.57 -3.14
CA ILE A 86 -11.90 6.84 -4.39
C ILE A 86 -12.48 5.45 -4.10
N THR A 87 -11.99 4.75 -3.06
CA THR A 87 -12.52 3.46 -2.65
C THR A 87 -14.00 3.57 -2.26
N TYR A 88 -14.35 4.59 -1.47
CA TYR A 88 -15.75 4.85 -1.12
C TYR A 88 -16.59 5.22 -2.34
N MET A 89 -16.10 6.09 -3.22
CA MET A 89 -16.85 6.50 -4.43
C MET A 89 -17.17 5.33 -5.36
N ASN A 90 -16.29 4.31 -5.42
CA ASN A 90 -16.51 3.14 -6.26
C ASN A 90 -17.40 2.07 -5.61
N LEU A 91 -17.39 1.93 -4.29
CA LEU A 91 -17.99 0.78 -3.59
C LEU A 91 -19.11 1.18 -2.61
N GLY A 92 -19.34 2.47 -2.39
CA GLY A 92 -20.29 2.98 -1.41
C GLY A 92 -19.93 2.56 0.02
N ILE A 93 -20.93 2.59 0.93
CA ILE A 93 -20.80 2.06 2.30
C ILE A 93 -21.07 0.55 2.25
N SER A 94 -20.00 -0.24 2.28
CA SER A 94 -20.08 -1.69 2.21
C SER A 94 -18.95 -2.34 3.01
N ILE A 95 -19.09 -3.62 3.34
CA ILE A 95 -17.99 -4.40 3.95
C ILE A 95 -16.75 -4.41 3.05
N ASN A 96 -16.93 -4.44 1.73
CA ASN A 96 -15.83 -4.40 0.78
C ASN A 96 -15.07 -3.07 0.84
N THR A 97 -15.72 -1.95 1.09
CA THR A 97 -15.07 -0.64 1.26
C THR A 97 -14.11 -0.67 2.44
N PHE A 98 -14.53 -1.17 3.59
CA PHE A 98 -13.67 -1.31 4.77
C PHE A 98 -12.56 -2.34 4.55
N LYS A 99 -12.87 -3.46 3.90
CA LYS A 99 -11.90 -4.49 3.50
C LYS A 99 -10.75 -3.88 2.69
N TYR A 100 -11.06 -3.12 1.65
CA TYR A 100 -10.04 -2.54 0.79
C TYR A 100 -9.34 -1.31 1.39
N ILE A 101 -10.02 -0.55 2.24
CA ILE A 101 -9.37 0.52 3.02
C ILE A 101 -8.26 -0.06 3.89
N ILE A 102 -8.49 -1.17 4.58
CA ILE A 102 -7.47 -1.83 5.41
C ILE A 102 -6.34 -2.36 4.54
N LEU A 103 -6.65 -3.00 3.41
CA LEU A 103 -5.63 -3.47 2.46
C LEU A 103 -4.78 -2.30 1.94
N PHE A 104 -5.40 -1.23 1.48
CA PHE A 104 -4.64 -0.06 0.97
C PHE A 104 -3.84 0.63 2.06
N SER A 105 -4.31 0.64 3.31
CA SER A 105 -3.55 1.17 4.45
C SER A 105 -2.23 0.42 4.65
N THR A 106 -2.28 -0.92 4.67
CA THR A 106 -1.07 -1.75 4.77
C THR A 106 -0.16 -1.58 3.56
N LEU A 107 -0.72 -1.49 2.36
CA LEU A 107 0.03 -1.30 1.13
C LEU A 107 0.70 0.08 1.04
N ILE A 108 0.04 1.15 1.48
CA ILE A 108 0.63 2.50 1.53
C ILE A 108 1.83 2.52 2.48
N ILE A 109 1.69 1.98 3.69
CA ILE A 109 2.79 1.91 4.66
C ILE A 109 3.96 1.11 4.07
N SER A 110 3.70 -0.10 3.55
CA SER A 110 4.72 -0.97 2.94
C SER A 110 5.40 -0.29 1.75
N THR A 111 4.64 0.40 0.89
CA THR A 111 5.15 1.14 -0.28
C THR A 111 6.17 2.20 0.13
N PHE A 112 5.83 3.05 1.10
CA PHE A 112 6.73 4.14 1.50
C PHE A 112 7.94 3.65 2.32
N ILE A 113 7.82 2.52 3.00
CA ILE A 113 8.96 1.86 3.63
C ILE A 113 9.87 1.26 2.57
N ASP A 114 9.33 0.50 1.61
CA ASP A 114 10.09 -0.12 0.53
C ASP A 114 10.84 0.91 -0.33
N ILE A 115 10.22 2.07 -0.62
CA ILE A 115 10.90 3.18 -1.31
C ILE A 115 12.15 3.66 -0.54
N LYS A 116 12.13 3.62 0.80
CA LYS A 116 13.22 4.12 1.63
C LYS A 116 14.28 3.07 1.94
N THR A 117 13.85 1.86 2.31
CA THR A 117 14.71 0.79 2.84
C THR A 117 14.93 -0.35 1.86
N LYS A 118 14.03 -0.51 0.87
CA LYS A 118 13.96 -1.66 -0.05
C LYS A 118 13.73 -2.98 0.68
N GLU A 119 13.03 -2.91 1.79
CA GLU A 119 12.72 -4.04 2.66
C GLU A 119 11.23 -4.06 2.98
N VAL A 120 10.68 -5.26 3.11
CA VAL A 120 9.32 -5.50 3.57
C VAL A 120 9.38 -5.94 5.03
N TYR A 121 8.63 -5.25 5.88
CA TYR A 121 8.62 -5.53 7.32
C TYR A 121 7.45 -6.44 7.67
N PHE A 122 7.76 -7.61 8.19
CA PHE A 122 6.78 -8.64 8.57
C PHE A 122 5.68 -8.13 9.51
N SER A 123 5.99 -7.18 10.39
CA SER A 123 5.01 -6.57 11.30
C SER A 123 3.83 -5.93 10.58
N ILE A 124 4.06 -5.33 9.40
CA ILE A 124 3.01 -4.71 8.57
C ILE A 124 2.24 -5.79 7.82
N SER A 125 2.96 -6.73 7.22
CA SER A 125 2.35 -7.87 6.52
C SER A 125 1.50 -8.71 7.47
N LEU A 126 1.92 -8.88 8.73
CA LEU A 126 1.15 -9.58 9.76
C LEU A 126 -0.22 -8.92 10.00
N VAL A 127 -0.28 -7.58 10.04
CA VAL A 127 -1.56 -6.85 10.12
C VAL A 127 -2.41 -7.17 8.88
N GLY A 128 -1.81 -7.14 7.69
CA GLY A 128 -2.48 -7.54 6.45
C GLY A 128 -3.02 -8.95 6.49
N PHE A 129 -2.24 -9.93 6.97
CA PHE A 129 -2.66 -11.32 7.13
C PHE A 129 -3.81 -11.47 8.12
N ILE A 130 -3.71 -10.86 9.31
CA ILE A 130 -4.76 -10.96 10.34
C ILE A 130 -6.10 -10.48 9.81
N PHE A 131 -6.14 -9.25 9.27
CA PHE A 131 -7.39 -8.71 8.72
C PHE A 131 -7.85 -9.47 7.46
N GLY A 132 -6.94 -9.94 6.62
CA GLY A 132 -7.25 -10.75 5.46
C GLY A 132 -7.95 -12.06 5.85
N ILE A 133 -7.48 -12.75 6.87
CA ILE A 133 -8.13 -13.96 7.41
C ILE A 133 -9.52 -13.63 7.95
N ILE A 134 -9.66 -12.52 8.70
CA ILE A 134 -10.97 -12.09 9.21
C ILE A 134 -11.96 -11.89 8.05
N PHE A 135 -11.53 -11.24 6.95
CA PHE A 135 -12.41 -11.03 5.80
C PHE A 135 -12.72 -12.31 5.03
N ILE A 136 -11.80 -13.27 4.94
CA ILE A 136 -12.12 -14.60 4.38
C ILE A 136 -13.21 -15.27 5.22
N VAL A 137 -13.10 -15.23 6.54
CA VAL A 137 -14.10 -15.79 7.44
C VAL A 137 -15.46 -15.11 7.21
N ILE A 138 -15.51 -13.78 7.15
CA ILE A 138 -16.74 -13.03 6.84
C ILE A 138 -17.29 -13.41 5.46
N ASP A 139 -16.46 -13.54 4.44
CA ASP A 139 -16.87 -13.92 3.09
C ASP A 139 -17.48 -15.33 3.05
N VAL A 140 -16.93 -16.29 3.81
CA VAL A 140 -17.46 -17.65 3.95
C VAL A 140 -18.82 -17.64 4.66
N PHE A 141 -18.96 -16.87 5.75
CA PHE A 141 -20.26 -16.70 6.41
C PHE A 141 -21.32 -16.07 5.51
N ASN A 142 -20.92 -15.23 4.57
CA ASN A 142 -21.80 -14.67 3.54
C ASN A 142 -22.04 -15.61 2.35
N GLY A 143 -21.65 -16.88 2.44
CA GLY A 143 -21.93 -17.93 1.45
C GLY A 143 -20.93 -17.99 0.28
N LYS A 144 -19.80 -17.26 0.33
CA LYS A 144 -18.76 -17.41 -0.69
C LYS A 144 -18.00 -18.74 -0.48
N PRO A 145 -17.70 -19.46 -1.56
CA PRO A 145 -17.00 -20.73 -1.46
C PRO A 145 -15.55 -20.53 -1.03
N ILE A 146 -15.12 -21.22 0.02
CA ILE A 146 -13.74 -21.17 0.55
C ILE A 146 -12.69 -21.52 -0.51
N LYS A 147 -13.06 -22.34 -1.51
CA LYS A 147 -12.18 -22.70 -2.63
C LYS A 147 -11.68 -21.49 -3.41
N GLU A 148 -12.45 -20.41 -3.53
CA GLU A 148 -11.99 -19.18 -4.20
C GLU A 148 -10.85 -18.54 -3.43
N GLY A 149 -10.92 -18.47 -2.10
CA GLY A 149 -9.84 -17.97 -1.26
C GLY A 149 -8.55 -18.81 -1.40
N ILE A 150 -8.72 -20.15 -1.41
CA ILE A 150 -7.57 -21.07 -1.62
C ILE A 150 -6.92 -20.83 -2.97
N ILE A 151 -7.72 -20.74 -4.05
CA ILE A 151 -7.20 -20.49 -5.40
C ILE A 151 -6.51 -19.12 -5.45
N SER A 152 -7.07 -18.08 -4.81
CA SER A 152 -6.45 -16.75 -4.75
C SER A 152 -5.05 -16.78 -4.13
N ILE A 153 -4.83 -17.61 -3.10
CA ILE A 153 -3.52 -17.79 -2.45
C ILE A 153 -2.56 -18.60 -3.33
N LEU A 154 -3.05 -19.65 -3.98
CA LEU A 154 -2.23 -20.51 -4.82
C LEU A 154 -1.68 -19.78 -6.05
N ILE A 155 -2.41 -18.83 -6.64
CA ILE A 155 -1.97 -18.09 -7.82
C ILE A 155 -0.63 -17.36 -7.56
N PRO A 156 -0.50 -16.44 -6.58
CA PRO A 156 0.78 -15.79 -6.33
C PRO A 156 1.85 -16.77 -5.80
N LEU A 157 1.46 -17.76 -4.99
CA LEU A 157 2.40 -18.76 -4.50
C LEU A 157 3.10 -19.50 -5.65
N ILE A 158 2.36 -19.87 -6.69
CA ILE A 158 2.91 -20.56 -7.85
C ILE A 158 3.64 -19.58 -8.76
N ILE A 159 2.97 -18.52 -9.24
CA ILE A 159 3.52 -17.62 -10.25
C ILE A 159 4.70 -16.82 -9.69
N VAL A 160 4.48 -16.11 -8.59
CA VAL A 160 5.52 -15.26 -7.98
C VAL A 160 6.58 -16.12 -7.29
N GLY A 161 6.19 -17.27 -6.71
CA GLY A 161 7.11 -18.23 -6.12
C GLY A 161 8.08 -18.80 -7.16
N ILE A 162 7.63 -19.15 -8.36
CA ILE A 162 8.51 -19.59 -9.46
C ILE A 162 9.45 -18.46 -9.87
N ILE A 163 8.92 -17.26 -10.05
CA ILE A 163 9.73 -16.05 -10.38
C ILE A 163 10.79 -15.84 -9.30
N TYR A 164 10.43 -15.91 -8.02
CA TYR A 164 11.36 -15.79 -6.90
C TYR A 164 12.47 -16.85 -6.94
N LEU A 165 12.12 -18.13 -7.15
CA LEU A 165 13.10 -19.21 -7.22
C LEU A 165 14.09 -19.03 -8.37
N ILE A 166 13.64 -18.55 -9.51
CA ILE A 166 14.50 -18.25 -10.67
C ILE A 166 15.37 -17.02 -10.37
N ALA A 167 14.77 -15.94 -9.88
CA ALA A 167 15.44 -14.67 -9.66
C ALA A 167 16.42 -14.69 -8.47
N LYS A 168 16.22 -15.60 -7.49
CA LYS A 168 17.15 -15.81 -6.37
C LYS A 168 18.57 -16.17 -6.84
N ARG A 169 18.70 -16.79 -8.01
CA ARG A 169 20.02 -17.09 -8.61
C ARG A 169 20.78 -15.85 -9.09
N PHE A 170 20.07 -14.74 -9.25
CA PHE A 170 20.60 -13.49 -9.84
C PHE A 170 20.57 -12.31 -8.84
N ASP A 171 20.33 -12.56 -7.54
CA ASP A 171 20.14 -11.54 -6.48
C ASP A 171 19.12 -10.46 -6.86
N GLY A 172 18.11 -10.82 -7.67
CA GLY A 172 17.24 -9.85 -8.33
C GLY A 172 15.85 -9.65 -7.72
N PHE A 173 15.39 -10.53 -6.80
CA PHE A 173 14.02 -10.47 -6.27
C PHE A 173 13.99 -10.78 -4.77
N GLY A 174 13.40 -9.88 -3.97
CA GLY A 174 13.28 -10.05 -2.53
C GLY A 174 12.14 -11.00 -2.14
N GLY A 175 12.35 -11.85 -1.12
CA GLY A 175 11.29 -12.72 -0.59
C GLY A 175 10.09 -11.93 -0.02
N GLY A 176 10.31 -10.67 0.35
CA GLY A 176 9.27 -9.78 0.85
C GLY A 176 8.17 -9.47 -0.16
N ASP A 177 8.48 -9.42 -1.46
CA ASP A 177 7.47 -9.20 -2.50
C ASP A 177 6.46 -10.34 -2.55
N LEU A 178 6.91 -11.60 -2.42
CA LEU A 178 6.02 -12.76 -2.33
C LEU A 178 5.10 -12.66 -1.11
N GLU A 179 5.63 -12.22 0.03
CA GLU A 179 4.86 -12.02 1.26
C GLU A 179 3.74 -10.98 1.05
N VAL A 180 4.03 -9.88 0.37
CA VAL A 180 3.03 -8.85 0.02
C VAL A 180 1.93 -9.43 -0.87
N TYR A 181 2.27 -10.19 -1.90
CA TYR A 181 1.26 -10.84 -2.75
C TYR A 181 0.40 -11.84 -1.98
N LEU A 182 0.99 -12.59 -1.04
CA LEU A 182 0.25 -13.58 -0.25
C LEU A 182 -0.79 -12.92 0.66
N PHE A 183 -0.47 -11.82 1.36
CA PHE A 183 -1.51 -11.17 2.14
C PHE A 183 -2.55 -10.47 1.27
N ILE A 184 -2.18 -9.87 0.12
CA ILE A 184 -3.15 -9.31 -0.84
C ILE A 184 -4.14 -10.36 -1.32
N ALA A 185 -3.67 -11.59 -1.56
CA ALA A 185 -4.49 -12.68 -2.04
C ALA A 185 -5.66 -13.05 -1.11
N LEU A 186 -5.53 -12.76 0.20
CA LEU A 186 -6.61 -12.98 1.16
C LEU A 186 -7.79 -12.00 0.99
N TYR A 187 -7.55 -10.87 0.31
CA TYR A 187 -8.56 -9.84 0.08
C TYR A 187 -9.21 -9.94 -1.30
N LEU A 188 -8.55 -10.58 -2.26
CA LEU A 188 -8.93 -10.56 -3.66
C LEU A 188 -9.49 -11.90 -4.14
N THR A 189 -10.34 -11.83 -5.16
CA THR A 189 -10.77 -13.02 -5.92
C THR A 189 -9.63 -13.50 -6.84
N PRO A 190 -9.65 -14.77 -7.32
CA PRO A 190 -8.63 -15.30 -8.23
C PRO A 190 -8.37 -14.44 -9.47
N LYS A 191 -9.44 -13.84 -10.02
CA LYS A 191 -9.34 -12.95 -11.20
C LYS A 191 -8.60 -11.66 -10.86
N LEU A 192 -8.92 -11.05 -9.72
CA LEU A 192 -8.32 -9.78 -9.32
C LEU A 192 -6.86 -9.93 -8.90
N ILE A 193 -6.49 -11.03 -8.23
CA ILE A 193 -5.07 -11.26 -7.89
C ILE A 193 -4.24 -11.52 -9.15
N GLY A 194 -4.79 -12.23 -10.15
CA GLY A 194 -4.14 -12.38 -11.46
C GLY A 194 -3.89 -11.05 -12.16
N LEU A 195 -4.90 -10.15 -12.17
CA LEU A 195 -4.74 -8.78 -12.69
C LEU A 195 -3.72 -7.97 -11.89
N THR A 196 -3.71 -8.11 -10.56
CA THR A 196 -2.72 -7.45 -9.70
C THR A 196 -1.29 -7.83 -10.09
N ILE A 197 -1.03 -9.14 -10.26
CA ILE A 197 0.29 -9.63 -10.69
C ILE A 197 0.64 -9.09 -12.07
N PHE A 198 -0.29 -9.14 -13.02
CA PHE A 198 -0.08 -8.65 -14.37
C PHE A 198 0.29 -7.16 -14.38
N PHE A 199 -0.52 -6.30 -13.75
CA PHE A 199 -0.26 -4.85 -13.74
C PHE A 199 1.02 -4.50 -12.99
N SER A 200 1.33 -5.16 -11.89
CA SER A 200 2.56 -4.88 -11.15
C SER A 200 3.82 -5.24 -11.96
N ILE A 201 3.81 -6.35 -12.69
CA ILE A 201 4.92 -6.74 -13.57
C ILE A 201 5.05 -5.75 -14.73
N VAL A 202 3.94 -5.37 -15.37
CA VAL A 202 3.95 -4.41 -16.48
C VAL A 202 4.46 -3.04 -16.01
N LEU A 203 3.92 -2.49 -14.92
CA LEU A 203 4.33 -1.19 -14.40
C LEU A 203 5.80 -1.20 -13.93
N GLY A 204 6.20 -2.24 -13.19
CA GLY A 204 7.58 -2.41 -12.76
C GLY A 204 8.55 -2.59 -13.93
N GLY A 205 8.12 -3.34 -14.96
CA GLY A 205 8.89 -3.53 -16.21
C GLY A 205 9.08 -2.22 -16.97
N ILE A 206 8.01 -1.44 -17.16
CA ILE A 206 8.09 -0.11 -17.81
C ILE A 206 9.06 0.80 -17.05
N PHE A 207 8.93 0.86 -15.72
CA PHE A 207 9.82 1.68 -14.90
C PHE A 207 11.28 1.21 -14.98
N SER A 208 11.51 -0.09 -15.01
CA SER A 208 12.85 -0.68 -15.17
C SER A 208 13.48 -0.30 -16.51
N ILE A 209 12.70 -0.34 -17.61
CA ILE A 209 13.15 0.07 -18.95
C ILE A 209 13.51 1.56 -18.95
N ILE A 210 12.69 2.42 -18.35
CA ILE A 210 12.98 3.87 -18.25
C ILE A 210 14.32 4.09 -17.54
N LEU A 211 14.59 3.41 -16.40
CA LEU A 211 15.85 3.53 -15.69
C LEU A 211 17.05 3.04 -16.52
N LEU A 212 16.87 1.96 -17.27
CA LEU A 212 17.91 1.48 -18.20
C LEU A 212 18.22 2.50 -19.28
N CYS A 213 17.21 3.11 -19.88
CA CYS A 213 17.38 4.19 -20.87
C CYS A 213 18.09 5.42 -20.28
N MET A 214 17.89 5.68 -18.97
CA MET A 214 18.61 6.74 -18.22
C MET A 214 20.03 6.34 -17.82
N GLY A 215 20.54 5.18 -18.25
CA GLY A 215 21.88 4.68 -17.93
C GLY A 215 22.05 4.10 -16.52
N LYS A 216 20.99 3.96 -15.74
CA LYS A 216 21.03 3.47 -14.36
C LYS A 216 20.88 1.94 -14.32
N ARG A 217 21.97 1.21 -14.63
CA ARG A 217 21.95 -0.25 -14.82
C ARG A 217 21.98 -1.11 -13.55
N LYS A 218 22.32 -0.55 -12.38
CA LYS A 218 22.51 -1.31 -11.12
C LYS A 218 21.74 -0.73 -9.94
N VAL A 219 20.55 -0.16 -10.20
CA VAL A 219 19.72 0.40 -9.12
C VAL A 219 18.72 -0.65 -8.68
N GLN A 220 18.74 -1.03 -7.41
CA GLN A 220 17.66 -1.83 -6.83
C GLN A 220 16.38 -1.00 -6.83
N ILE A 221 15.33 -1.55 -7.45
CA ILE A 221 14.04 -0.89 -7.60
C ILE A 221 13.11 -1.42 -6.52
N PRO A 222 12.50 -0.55 -5.69
CA PRO A 222 11.45 -0.97 -4.77
C PRO A 222 10.27 -1.49 -5.59
N PHE A 223 9.79 -2.71 -5.31
CA PHE A 223 8.75 -3.35 -6.13
C PHE A 223 7.36 -3.25 -5.53
N VAL A 224 7.24 -3.10 -4.21
CA VAL A 224 5.95 -2.95 -3.50
C VAL A 224 5.09 -1.78 -4.03
N PRO A 225 5.65 -0.62 -4.45
CA PRO A 225 4.86 0.42 -5.09
C PRO A 225 4.07 -0.05 -6.32
N PHE A 226 4.69 -0.89 -7.16
CA PHE A 226 4.05 -1.42 -8.37
C PHE A 226 3.00 -2.48 -8.03
N ILE A 227 3.24 -3.30 -6.99
CA ILE A 227 2.25 -4.23 -6.45
C ILE A 227 1.04 -3.47 -5.95
N SER A 228 1.25 -2.40 -5.18
CA SER A 228 0.19 -1.55 -4.62
C SER A 228 -0.65 -0.88 -5.71
N LEU A 229 -0.01 -0.33 -6.73
CA LEU A 229 -0.70 0.25 -7.90
C LEU A 229 -1.46 -0.81 -8.69
N GLY A 230 -0.87 -1.98 -8.91
CA GLY A 230 -1.53 -3.11 -9.57
C GLY A 230 -2.77 -3.58 -8.82
N ALA A 231 -2.70 -3.68 -7.49
CA ALA A 231 -3.84 -4.01 -6.64
C ALA A 231 -4.92 -2.93 -6.70
N MET A 232 -4.55 -1.66 -6.68
CA MET A 232 -5.49 -0.55 -6.79
C MET A 232 -6.23 -0.57 -8.13
N ILE A 233 -5.53 -0.75 -9.24
CA ILE A 233 -6.12 -0.87 -10.59
C ILE A 233 -7.07 -2.07 -10.66
N ALA A 234 -6.63 -3.23 -10.17
CA ALA A 234 -7.42 -4.45 -10.18
C ALA A 234 -8.71 -4.32 -9.36
N ILE A 235 -8.65 -3.70 -8.19
CA ILE A 235 -9.80 -3.53 -7.30
C ILE A 235 -10.81 -2.52 -7.86
N LEU A 236 -10.33 -1.37 -8.34
CA LEU A 236 -11.21 -0.27 -8.73
C LEU A 236 -11.77 -0.43 -10.15
N TRP A 237 -11.01 -1.00 -11.06
CA TRP A 237 -11.38 -1.10 -12.49
C TRP A 237 -11.29 -2.51 -13.07
N GLY A 238 -10.90 -3.51 -12.28
CA GLY A 238 -10.64 -4.87 -12.79
C GLY A 238 -11.86 -5.52 -13.44
N SER A 239 -13.08 -5.32 -12.92
CA SER A 239 -14.32 -5.82 -13.53
C SER A 239 -14.54 -5.20 -14.92
N ASN A 240 -14.34 -3.90 -15.07
CA ASN A 240 -14.51 -3.20 -16.34
C ASN A 240 -13.47 -3.65 -17.37
N ILE A 241 -12.20 -3.78 -16.93
CA ILE A 241 -11.09 -4.25 -17.76
C ILE A 241 -11.35 -5.66 -18.26
N LEU A 242 -11.80 -6.58 -17.38
CA LEU A 242 -12.14 -7.95 -17.77
C LEU A 242 -13.33 -8.00 -18.74
N ASN A 243 -14.36 -7.20 -18.51
CA ASN A 243 -15.52 -7.16 -19.40
C ASN A 243 -15.15 -6.66 -20.80
N VAL A 244 -14.34 -5.59 -20.89
CA VAL A 244 -13.83 -5.09 -22.18
C VAL A 244 -12.97 -6.15 -22.87
N TYR A 245 -12.07 -6.80 -22.14
CA TYR A 245 -11.24 -7.85 -22.71
C TYR A 245 -12.08 -9.01 -23.26
N LEU A 246 -13.05 -9.51 -22.47
CA LEU A 246 -13.91 -10.59 -22.91
C LEU A 246 -14.78 -10.20 -24.12
N SER A 247 -15.27 -8.96 -24.20
CA SER A 247 -16.07 -8.48 -25.34
C SER A 247 -15.29 -8.33 -26.64
N LEU A 248 -13.94 -8.28 -26.56
CA LEU A 248 -13.07 -8.22 -27.75
C LEU A 248 -12.73 -9.61 -28.32
N PHE A 249 -12.83 -10.67 -27.50
CA PHE A 249 -12.39 -12.02 -27.86
C PHE A 249 -13.53 -13.07 -27.85
N LEU A 250 -14.73 -12.72 -27.40
CA LEU A 250 -15.94 -13.51 -27.44
C LEU A 250 -17.04 -12.83 -28.25
#